data_2f154917de295e26e7d49a633b8bcc89
#
_entry.id   2f154917de295e26e7d49a633b8bcc89
#
_cell.length_a   1.000
_cell.length_b   1.000
_cell.length_c   1.000
_cell.angle_alpha   90.00
_cell.angle_beta   90.00
_cell.angle_gamma   90.00
#
_symmetry.space_group_name_H-M   'P 1'
#
loop_
_entity.id
_entity.type
_entity.pdbx_description
1 polymer ?
#
loop_
_entity_poly.entity_id
_entity_poly.type
_entity_poly.pdbx_seq_one_letter_code
_entity_poly.pdbx_strand_id
1 'polypeptide(L)'
;RTLYHYSDISIQKVAVVTDGDQAMARELGDNVKQFLPHIGEQADWQYVTGDQYHNVNDLLKIMAECNPDLIVTFRCLDESSLVPQHTLGVYVDVMTQTLSTPILLLPGSAQQPHPLGTRACQGVMVVTNNLAGDDQLVNHAVACTASKSTIWLCHIEDDVLFRRYLEAIGRI
;
A
#
# COMPACT_ATOMS: atom_id res chain seq x y z
N ARG A 1 8.88 -3.89 27.60
CA ARG A 1 7.88 -4.25 26.56
C ARG A 1 7.11 -3.00 26.22
N THR A 2 7.25 -2.49 25.00
CA THR A 2 6.37 -1.45 24.47
C THR A 2 5.00 -2.08 24.23
N LEU A 3 3.97 -1.58 24.88
CA LEU A 3 2.60 -1.99 24.62
C LEU A 3 2.13 -1.30 23.33
N TYR A 4 1.27 -1.96 22.55
CA TYR A 4 0.62 -1.37 21.40
C TYR A 4 -0.12 -0.09 21.81
N HIS A 5 0.09 0.97 21.05
CA HIS A 5 -0.58 2.26 21.22
C HIS A 5 -1.44 2.56 19.98
N TYR A 6 -2.75 2.54 20.17
CA TYR A 6 -3.66 2.96 19.10
C TYR A 6 -3.55 4.47 18.89
N SER A 7 -3.41 4.87 17.64
CA SER A 7 -3.60 6.24 17.17
C SER A 7 -4.46 6.23 15.92
N ASP A 8 -5.37 7.17 15.82
CA ASP A 8 -6.24 7.29 14.65
C ASP A 8 -5.42 7.69 13.41
N ILE A 9 -5.66 7.02 12.30
CA ILE A 9 -5.04 7.32 11.00
C ILE A 9 -6.00 8.17 10.20
N SER A 10 -5.63 9.41 9.97
CA SER A 10 -6.38 10.32 9.11
C SER A 10 -5.79 10.30 7.71
N ILE A 11 -6.54 9.79 6.73
CA ILE A 11 -6.20 9.82 5.30
C ILE A 11 -7.07 10.90 4.66
N GLN A 12 -6.48 12.07 4.43
CA GLN A 12 -7.17 13.24 3.87
C GLN A 12 -6.89 13.44 2.38
N LYS A 13 -5.74 12.95 1.91
CA LYS A 13 -5.35 13.03 0.49
C LYS A 13 -4.97 11.67 -0.03
N VAL A 14 -5.57 11.25 -1.13
CA VAL A 14 -5.25 10.01 -1.83
C VAL A 14 -4.75 10.34 -3.24
N ALA A 15 -3.57 9.87 -3.60
CA ALA A 15 -3.05 9.94 -4.96
C ALA A 15 -3.28 8.60 -5.67
N VAL A 16 -4.06 8.60 -6.72
CA VAL A 16 -4.24 7.46 -7.63
C VAL A 16 -3.26 7.61 -8.78
N VAL A 17 -2.32 6.68 -8.90
CA VAL A 17 -1.27 6.70 -9.92
C VAL A 17 -1.47 5.54 -10.88
N THR A 18 -1.51 5.84 -12.17
CA THR A 18 -1.66 4.84 -13.25
C THR A 18 -0.87 5.26 -14.48
N ASP A 19 -0.43 4.28 -15.27
CA ASP A 19 0.12 4.46 -16.62
C ASP A 19 -0.99 4.61 -17.69
N GLY A 20 -2.24 4.51 -17.29
CA GLY A 20 -3.41 4.73 -18.14
C GLY A 20 -3.83 6.20 -18.22
N ASP A 21 -4.99 6.40 -18.83
CA ASP A 21 -5.62 7.71 -19.00
C ASP A 21 -6.45 8.15 -17.78
N GLN A 22 -7.03 9.33 -17.86
CA GLN A 22 -7.85 9.92 -16.81
C GLN A 22 -9.14 9.12 -16.52
N ALA A 23 -9.70 8.43 -17.52
CA ALA A 23 -10.89 7.62 -17.31
C ALA A 23 -10.58 6.38 -16.47
N MET A 24 -9.46 5.72 -16.78
CA MET A 24 -8.95 4.58 -16.00
C MET A 24 -8.57 4.98 -14.57
N ALA A 25 -7.90 6.11 -14.40
CA ALA A 25 -7.54 6.61 -13.09
C ALA A 25 -8.78 6.87 -12.21
N ARG A 26 -9.83 7.44 -12.78
CA ARG A 26 -11.11 7.68 -12.06
C ARG A 26 -11.83 6.39 -11.72
N GLU A 27 -11.93 5.46 -12.67
CA GLU A 27 -12.54 4.15 -12.43
C GLU A 27 -11.82 3.41 -11.30
N LEU A 28 -10.48 3.45 -11.30
CA LEU A 28 -9.67 2.89 -10.23
C LEU A 28 -9.98 3.53 -8.88
N GLY A 29 -9.99 4.86 -8.81
CA GLY A 29 -10.33 5.59 -7.60
C GLY A 29 -11.74 5.26 -7.09
N ASP A 30 -12.72 5.16 -7.97
CA ASP A 30 -14.10 4.85 -7.60
C ASP A 30 -14.24 3.40 -7.06
N ASN A 31 -13.50 2.45 -7.64
CA ASN A 31 -13.42 1.09 -7.12
C ASN A 31 -12.82 1.05 -5.71
N VAL A 32 -11.76 1.83 -5.46
CA VAL A 32 -11.15 1.91 -4.14
C VAL A 32 -12.05 2.60 -3.12
N LYS A 33 -12.77 3.67 -3.50
CA LYS A 33 -13.76 4.33 -2.64
C LYS A 33 -14.87 3.38 -2.19
N GLN A 34 -15.34 2.51 -3.09
CA GLN A 34 -16.33 1.48 -2.73
C GLN A 34 -15.75 0.43 -1.79
N PHE A 35 -14.50 0.04 -2.00
CA PHE A 35 -13.83 -0.97 -1.20
C PHE A 35 -13.42 -0.44 0.18
N LEU A 36 -13.00 0.82 0.26
CA LEU A 36 -12.59 1.52 1.49
C LEU A 36 -13.48 2.76 1.73
N PRO A 37 -14.77 2.58 2.04
CA PRO A 37 -15.73 3.68 2.09
C PRO A 37 -15.39 4.77 3.12
N HIS A 38 -14.80 4.41 4.25
CA HIS A 38 -14.39 5.38 5.26
C HIS A 38 -13.32 6.36 4.76
N ILE A 39 -12.41 5.90 3.90
CA ILE A 39 -11.41 6.74 3.25
C ILE A 39 -12.05 7.49 2.09
N GLY A 40 -12.92 6.80 1.33
CA GLY A 40 -13.54 7.34 0.11
C GLY A 40 -14.37 8.60 0.33
N GLU A 41 -15.08 8.69 1.46
CA GLU A 41 -15.99 9.78 1.77
C GLU A 41 -15.29 11.05 2.30
N GLN A 42 -14.11 10.93 2.88
CA GLN A 42 -13.44 12.00 3.61
C GLN A 42 -12.23 12.58 2.88
N ALA A 43 -11.62 11.80 1.98
CA ALA A 43 -10.37 12.17 1.33
C ALA A 43 -10.57 13.01 0.06
N ASP A 44 -9.59 13.90 -0.21
CA ASP A 44 -9.40 14.54 -1.52
C ASP A 44 -8.64 13.56 -2.44
N TRP A 45 -9.20 13.31 -3.62
CA TRP A 45 -8.66 12.34 -4.57
C TRP A 45 -7.97 13.02 -5.74
N GLN A 46 -6.68 12.82 -5.85
CA GLN A 46 -5.85 13.30 -6.94
C GLN A 46 -5.50 12.16 -7.89
N TYR A 47 -5.53 12.42 -9.18
CA TYR A 47 -5.32 11.43 -10.22
C TYR A 47 -4.10 11.79 -11.04
N VAL A 48 -3.11 10.90 -11.06
CA VAL A 48 -1.86 11.02 -11.81
C VAL A 48 -1.84 9.97 -12.91
N THR A 49 -1.81 10.43 -14.14
CA THR A 49 -1.93 9.62 -15.35
C THR A 49 -0.59 9.49 -16.08
N GLY A 50 -0.47 8.49 -16.95
CA GLY A 50 0.78 8.18 -17.63
C GLY A 50 1.38 9.29 -18.51
N ASP A 51 0.57 10.27 -18.92
CA ASP A 51 1.02 11.44 -19.66
C ASP A 51 1.67 12.53 -18.80
N GLN A 52 1.55 12.44 -17.47
CA GLN A 52 2.06 13.45 -16.53
C GLN A 52 3.48 13.15 -16.04
N TYR A 53 4.01 11.95 -16.25
CA TYR A 53 5.36 11.56 -15.86
C TYR A 53 6.01 10.69 -16.95
N HIS A 54 7.32 10.86 -17.15
CA HIS A 54 8.09 10.09 -18.15
C HIS A 54 9.18 9.22 -17.51
N ASN A 55 9.42 9.42 -16.24
CA ASN A 55 10.38 8.65 -15.45
C ASN A 55 10.05 8.72 -13.97
N VAL A 56 10.73 7.91 -13.17
CA VAL A 56 10.49 7.82 -11.72
C VAL A 56 10.69 9.17 -11.01
N ASN A 57 11.67 9.97 -11.44
CA ASN A 57 11.95 11.27 -10.80
C ASN A 57 10.80 12.27 -11.00
N ASP A 58 10.16 12.25 -12.17
CA ASP A 58 8.99 13.11 -12.43
C ASP A 58 7.84 12.69 -11.51
N LEU A 59 7.58 11.39 -11.37
CA LEU A 59 6.56 10.88 -10.45
C LEU A 59 6.86 11.25 -9.00
N LEU A 60 8.11 11.12 -8.55
CA LEU A 60 8.50 11.52 -7.19
C LEU A 60 8.28 13.02 -6.93
N LYS A 61 8.52 13.90 -7.91
CA LYS A 61 8.22 15.33 -7.80
C LYS A 61 6.72 15.58 -7.65
N ILE A 62 5.90 14.91 -8.47
CA ILE A 62 4.45 15.01 -8.37
C ILE A 62 3.98 14.56 -6.98
N MET A 63 4.51 13.44 -6.46
CA MET A 63 4.19 12.97 -5.11
C MET A 63 4.62 13.95 -4.02
N ALA A 64 5.79 14.58 -4.16
CA ALA A 64 6.25 15.60 -3.23
C ALA A 64 5.39 16.87 -3.24
N GLU A 65 4.88 17.27 -4.40
CA GLU A 65 3.99 18.43 -4.54
C GLU A 65 2.59 18.15 -4.00
N CYS A 66 2.01 17.01 -4.31
CA CYS A 66 0.68 16.65 -3.84
C CYS A 66 0.68 16.21 -2.37
N ASN A 67 1.78 15.69 -1.86
CA ASN A 67 1.97 15.21 -0.48
C ASN A 67 0.79 14.35 0.01
N PRO A 68 0.55 13.18 -0.58
CA PRO A 68 -0.59 12.36 -0.25
C PRO A 68 -0.36 11.57 1.05
N ASP A 69 -1.46 11.24 1.74
CA ASP A 69 -1.47 10.36 2.91
C ASP A 69 -1.55 8.87 2.52
N LEU A 70 -1.99 8.60 1.29
CA LEU A 70 -2.07 7.26 0.71
C LEU A 70 -1.84 7.36 -0.80
N ILE A 71 -0.99 6.47 -1.33
CA ILE A 71 -0.83 6.28 -2.78
C ILE A 71 -1.54 4.99 -3.17
N VAL A 72 -2.34 5.03 -4.24
CA VAL A 72 -3.02 3.87 -4.83
C VAL A 72 -2.45 3.64 -6.21
N THR A 73 -1.97 2.44 -6.48
CA THR A 73 -1.39 2.09 -7.79
C THR A 73 -1.44 0.59 -8.05
N PHE A 74 -0.99 0.19 -9.22
CA PHE A 74 -0.74 -1.20 -9.60
C PHE A 74 0.74 -1.54 -9.46
N ARG A 75 1.02 -2.83 -9.42
CA ARG A 75 2.36 -3.36 -9.62
C ARG A 75 2.83 -3.13 -11.07
N CYS A 76 4.15 -2.97 -11.26
CA CYS A 76 4.76 -2.85 -12.60
C CYS A 76 4.19 -1.68 -13.42
N LEU A 77 4.03 -0.54 -12.76
CA LEU A 77 3.60 0.71 -13.37
C LEU A 77 4.55 1.08 -14.53
N ASP A 78 4.00 1.45 -15.70
CA ASP A 78 4.73 1.82 -16.92
C ASP A 78 5.74 0.77 -17.43
N GLU A 79 5.51 -0.50 -17.11
CA GLU A 79 6.38 -1.59 -17.52
C GLU A 79 5.65 -2.57 -18.47
N SER A 80 6.38 -3.06 -19.46
CA SER A 80 5.87 -4.05 -20.40
C SER A 80 5.64 -5.42 -19.73
N SER A 81 4.81 -6.26 -20.31
CA SER A 81 4.40 -7.59 -19.81
C SER A 81 5.54 -8.62 -19.56
N LEU A 82 6.80 -8.25 -19.77
CA LEU A 82 7.98 -9.09 -19.56
C LEU A 82 8.60 -8.97 -18.16
N VAL A 83 7.97 -8.20 -17.26
CA VAL A 83 8.49 -8.01 -15.90
C VAL A 83 8.33 -9.29 -15.08
N PRO A 84 9.38 -9.71 -14.34
CA PRO A 84 9.31 -10.91 -13.49
C PRO A 84 8.17 -10.85 -12.48
N GLN A 85 7.48 -11.98 -12.27
CA GLN A 85 6.31 -12.05 -11.38
C GLN A 85 6.59 -11.67 -9.92
N HIS A 86 7.86 -11.60 -9.51
CA HIS A 86 8.28 -11.36 -8.13
C HIS A 86 8.73 -9.94 -7.84
N THR A 87 8.67 -9.03 -8.82
CA THR A 87 9.02 -7.61 -8.62
C THR A 87 7.77 -6.75 -8.48
N LEU A 88 7.89 -5.65 -7.77
CA LEU A 88 6.87 -4.61 -7.70
C LEU A 88 6.92 -3.68 -8.93
N GLY A 89 8.03 -3.72 -9.68
CA GLY A 89 8.36 -2.80 -10.75
C GLY A 89 9.18 -1.61 -10.26
N VAL A 90 9.97 -1.02 -11.17
CA VAL A 90 10.96 0.02 -10.81
C VAL A 90 10.30 1.23 -10.13
N TYR A 91 9.15 1.68 -10.63
CA TYR A 91 8.46 2.85 -10.07
C TYR A 91 8.00 2.61 -8.63
N VAL A 92 7.37 1.46 -8.38
CA VAL A 92 6.88 1.12 -7.04
C VAL A 92 8.03 0.84 -6.09
N ASP A 93 9.07 0.13 -6.54
CA ASP A 93 10.26 -0.16 -5.73
C ASP A 93 10.94 1.14 -5.28
N VAL A 94 11.10 2.11 -6.17
CA VAL A 94 11.71 3.42 -5.82
C VAL A 94 10.80 4.22 -4.91
N MET A 95 9.48 4.26 -5.17
CA MET A 95 8.54 4.97 -4.28
C MET A 95 8.56 4.41 -2.86
N THR A 96 8.57 3.08 -2.69
CA THR A 96 8.60 2.43 -1.37
C THR A 96 9.89 2.71 -0.59
N GLN A 97 10.99 2.96 -1.28
CA GLN A 97 12.29 3.27 -0.67
C GLN A 97 12.48 4.76 -0.37
N THR A 98 11.77 5.63 -1.10
CA THR A 98 12.00 7.08 -1.06
C THR A 98 10.92 7.82 -0.27
N LEU A 99 9.68 7.33 -0.31
CA LEU A 99 8.54 7.96 0.33
C LEU A 99 8.19 7.27 1.65
N SER A 100 7.75 8.04 2.63
CA SER A 100 7.17 7.51 3.88
C SER A 100 5.66 7.25 3.75
N THR A 101 5.04 7.65 2.66
CA THR A 101 3.62 7.49 2.39
C THR A 101 3.28 6.02 2.13
N PRO A 102 2.29 5.44 2.80
CA PRO A 102 1.83 4.09 2.51
C PRO A 102 1.32 3.95 1.08
N ILE A 103 1.57 2.78 0.49
CA ILE A 103 1.18 2.47 -0.88
C ILE A 103 0.19 1.30 -0.86
N LEU A 104 -1.01 1.52 -1.40
CA LEU A 104 -1.99 0.49 -1.67
C LEU A 104 -1.77 -0.06 -3.08
N LEU A 105 -1.25 -1.28 -3.16
CA LEU A 105 -1.07 -1.98 -4.42
C LEU A 105 -2.33 -2.79 -4.76
N LEU A 106 -2.87 -2.53 -5.92
CA LEU A 106 -4.04 -3.22 -6.42
C LEU A 106 -3.66 -4.42 -7.28
N PRO A 107 -4.47 -5.47 -7.30
CA PRO A 107 -4.25 -6.61 -8.19
C PRO A 107 -4.52 -6.23 -9.64
N GLY A 108 -3.75 -6.84 -10.57
CA GLY A 108 -3.87 -6.57 -12.00
C GLY A 108 -2.93 -5.47 -12.48
N SER A 109 -3.33 -4.80 -13.53
CA SER A 109 -2.66 -3.65 -14.15
C SER A 109 -3.70 -2.65 -14.62
N ALA A 110 -3.27 -1.47 -15.08
CA ALA A 110 -4.18 -0.49 -15.66
C ALA A 110 -4.95 -1.06 -16.87
N GLN A 111 -4.29 -1.89 -17.70
CA GLN A 111 -4.89 -2.50 -18.89
C GLN A 111 -5.80 -3.70 -18.55
N GLN A 112 -5.59 -4.34 -17.40
CA GLN A 112 -6.35 -5.49 -16.92
C GLN A 112 -6.59 -5.38 -15.40
N PRO A 113 -7.42 -4.44 -14.96
CA PRO A 113 -7.72 -4.28 -13.55
C PRO A 113 -8.54 -5.47 -13.05
N HIS A 114 -8.16 -6.00 -11.89
CA HIS A 114 -9.00 -6.97 -11.20
C HIS A 114 -10.00 -6.24 -10.29
N PRO A 115 -11.27 -6.62 -10.31
CA PRO A 115 -12.26 -5.99 -9.44
C PRO A 115 -11.92 -6.25 -7.97
N LEU A 116 -11.98 -5.21 -7.15
CA LEU A 116 -11.78 -5.31 -5.69
C LEU A 116 -12.98 -5.95 -4.96
N GLY A 117 -14.04 -6.29 -5.69
CA GLY A 117 -15.28 -6.77 -5.13
C GLY A 117 -16.28 -5.63 -4.86
N THR A 118 -17.56 -6.00 -4.71
CA THR A 118 -18.67 -5.06 -4.51
C THR A 118 -18.95 -4.75 -3.04
N ARG A 119 -18.16 -5.29 -2.12
CA ARG A 119 -18.34 -5.11 -0.68
C ARG A 119 -17.14 -4.37 -0.10
N ALA A 120 -17.40 -3.56 0.92
CA ALA A 120 -16.35 -2.95 1.72
C ALA A 120 -15.39 -4.01 2.30
N CYS A 121 -14.15 -3.62 2.52
CA CYS A 121 -13.11 -4.49 3.09
C CYS A 121 -13.57 -5.08 4.44
N GLN A 122 -13.77 -6.40 4.48
CA GLN A 122 -14.28 -7.09 5.66
C GLN A 122 -13.19 -7.78 6.49
N GLY A 123 -11.95 -7.75 6.03
CA GLY A 123 -10.86 -8.35 6.75
C GLY A 123 -9.51 -7.92 6.22
N VAL A 124 -8.59 -7.69 7.14
CA VAL A 124 -7.21 -7.31 6.83
C VAL A 124 -6.25 -8.24 7.56
N MET A 125 -5.25 -8.72 6.85
CA MET A 125 -4.14 -9.45 7.45
C MET A 125 -2.96 -8.50 7.59
N VAL A 126 -2.53 -8.26 8.81
CA VAL A 126 -1.31 -7.52 9.14
C VAL A 126 -0.16 -8.51 9.17
N VAL A 127 0.83 -8.32 8.33
CA VAL A 127 2.01 -9.19 8.25
C VAL A 127 3.24 -8.37 8.63
N THR A 128 3.97 -8.80 9.65
CA THR A 128 5.18 -8.13 10.13
C THR A 128 6.26 -9.15 10.49
N ASN A 129 7.52 -8.74 10.39
CA ASN A 129 8.67 -9.46 10.92
C ASN A 129 9.18 -8.88 12.24
N ASN A 130 8.51 -7.85 12.78
CA ASN A 130 8.83 -7.24 14.05
C ASN A 130 7.88 -7.73 15.16
N LEU A 131 8.41 -8.04 16.32
CA LEU A 131 7.62 -8.42 17.51
C LEU A 131 7.05 -7.22 18.27
N ALA A 132 7.53 -6.02 17.98
CA ALA A 132 7.08 -4.78 18.61
C ALA A 132 7.44 -3.58 17.73
N GLY A 133 6.69 -2.48 17.88
CA GLY A 133 6.98 -1.23 17.18
C GLY A 133 6.25 -1.02 15.86
N ASP A 134 5.37 -1.94 15.47
CA ASP A 134 4.59 -1.83 14.24
C ASP A 134 3.17 -1.26 14.49
N ASP A 135 3.03 -0.38 15.47
CA ASP A 135 1.74 0.23 15.82
C ASP A 135 1.10 0.92 14.61
N GLN A 136 1.89 1.61 13.80
CA GLN A 136 1.43 2.28 12.58
C GLN A 136 0.83 1.30 11.56
N LEU A 137 1.45 0.14 11.37
CA LEU A 137 0.94 -0.88 10.45
C LEU A 137 -0.43 -1.40 10.90
N VAL A 138 -0.59 -1.65 12.20
CA VAL A 138 -1.87 -2.07 12.79
C VAL A 138 -2.91 -0.96 12.68
N ASN A 139 -2.53 0.29 12.94
CA ASN A 139 -3.42 1.44 12.84
C ASN A 139 -3.93 1.65 11.40
N HIS A 140 -3.08 1.49 10.38
CA HIS A 140 -3.51 1.51 8.98
C HIS A 140 -4.46 0.34 8.65
N ALA A 141 -4.21 -0.85 9.19
CA ALA A 141 -5.12 -1.98 9.00
C ALA A 141 -6.51 -1.68 9.59
N VAL A 142 -6.57 -1.05 10.76
CA VAL A 142 -7.83 -0.60 11.38
C VAL A 142 -8.54 0.42 10.49
N ALA A 143 -7.81 1.42 9.96
CA ALA A 143 -8.36 2.45 9.09
C ALA A 143 -8.91 1.88 7.76
N CYS A 144 -8.30 0.81 7.24
CA CYS A 144 -8.74 0.14 6.00
C CYS A 144 -9.89 -0.85 6.21
N THR A 145 -10.27 -1.16 7.44
CA THR A 145 -11.22 -2.24 7.73
C THR A 145 -12.60 -1.70 8.06
N ALA A 146 -13.64 -2.28 7.47
CA ALA A 146 -15.02 -1.92 7.79
C ALA A 146 -15.38 -2.26 9.26
N SER A 147 -16.32 -1.54 9.83
CA SER A 147 -16.83 -1.79 11.20
C SER A 147 -17.24 -3.25 11.39
N LYS A 148 -16.83 -3.86 12.51
CA LYS A 148 -17.09 -5.26 12.88
C LYS A 148 -16.40 -6.31 11.99
N SER A 149 -15.36 -5.93 11.28
CA SER A 149 -14.56 -6.84 10.47
C SER A 149 -13.42 -7.48 11.28
N THR A 150 -12.72 -8.43 10.67
CA THR A 150 -11.65 -9.17 11.34
C THR A 150 -10.29 -8.66 10.92
N ILE A 151 -9.39 -8.45 11.89
CA ILE A 151 -7.97 -8.19 11.64
C ILE A 151 -7.18 -9.40 12.13
N TRP A 152 -6.38 -10.01 11.24
CA TRP A 152 -5.44 -11.07 11.57
C TRP A 152 -4.06 -10.46 11.74
N LEU A 153 -3.44 -10.71 12.90
CA LEU A 153 -2.05 -10.31 13.15
C LEU A 153 -1.16 -11.53 12.89
N CYS A 154 -0.30 -11.42 11.89
CA CYS A 154 0.61 -12.48 11.47
C CYS A 154 2.06 -12.01 11.66
N HIS A 155 2.83 -12.79 12.41
CA HIS A 155 4.28 -12.60 12.52
C HIS A 155 4.99 -13.61 11.63
N ILE A 156 5.94 -13.12 10.82
CA ILE A 156 6.80 -13.96 9.98
C ILE A 156 8.21 -13.89 10.54
N GLU A 157 8.73 -15.05 10.93
CA GLU A 157 10.11 -15.20 11.42
C GLU A 157 11.01 -15.75 10.31
N ASP A 158 12.20 -15.17 10.17
CA ASP A 158 13.25 -15.75 9.34
C ASP A 158 13.90 -16.91 10.12
N ASP A 159 13.64 -18.14 9.69
CA ASP A 159 14.15 -19.36 10.31
C ASP A 159 15.69 -19.38 10.38
N VAL A 160 16.40 -18.88 9.38
CA VAL A 160 17.86 -18.83 9.34
C VAL A 160 18.39 -17.84 10.37
N LEU A 161 17.77 -16.66 10.44
CA LEU A 161 18.13 -15.63 11.42
C LEU A 161 17.84 -16.12 12.84
N PHE A 162 16.68 -16.73 13.06
CA PHE A 162 16.28 -17.28 14.35
C PHE A 162 17.23 -18.36 14.85
N ARG A 163 17.66 -19.29 14.00
CA ARG A 163 18.65 -20.32 14.35
C ARG A 163 19.99 -19.72 14.72
N ARG A 164 20.47 -18.70 13.99
CA ARG A 164 21.71 -17.98 14.36
C ARG A 164 21.61 -17.31 15.73
N TYR A 165 20.44 -16.77 16.07
CA TYR A 165 20.17 -16.22 17.39
C TYR A 165 20.27 -17.29 18.49
N LEU A 166 19.63 -18.44 18.30
CA LEU A 166 19.69 -19.55 19.23
C LEU A 166 21.12 -20.09 19.44
N GLU A 167 21.89 -20.20 18.36
CA GLU A 167 23.30 -20.59 18.44
C GLU A 167 24.16 -19.57 19.20
N ALA A 168 23.91 -18.29 19.02
CA ALA A 168 24.63 -17.25 19.73
C ALA A 168 24.30 -17.23 21.25
N ILE A 169 23.02 -17.42 21.61
CA ILE A 169 22.60 -17.50 23.02
C ILE A 169 23.06 -18.81 23.68
N GLY A 170 23.07 -19.92 22.94
CA GLY A 170 23.52 -21.22 23.46
C GLY A 170 25.04 -21.34 23.69
N ARG A 171 25.82 -20.30 23.29
CA ARG A 171 27.26 -20.19 23.53
C ARG A 171 27.62 -19.36 24.75
N ILE A 172 26.64 -18.80 25.42
CA ILE A 172 26.76 -18.09 26.70
C ILE A 172 26.49 -19.05 27.85
#